data_2e6cfbc6f2a5eb5dc9cdd30175c2a70d
#
_entry.id   2e6cfbc6f2a5eb5dc9cdd30175c2a70d
#
_cell.length_a   1.000
_cell.length_b   1.000
_cell.length_c   1.000
_cell.angle_alpha   90.00
_cell.angle_beta   90.00
_cell.angle_gamma   90.00
#
_symmetry.space_group_name_H-M   'P 1'
#
loop_
_entity.id
_entity.type
_entity.pdbx_description
1 polymer ?
#
loop_
_entity_poly.entity_id
_entity_poly.type
_entity_poly.pdbx_seq_one_letter_code
_entity_poly.pdbx_strand_id
1 'polypeptide(L)'
;FQLIDTDGTVVRQATNAADGSITFDPITYTKPGTYTYNLKEVAGTNAGMTYDPTVHTVTVVATDDGTGQIHASVTSLAPTFNNSYTSGVDDPVMLTAEKVLEGRRLEAGQFSFQLFDENDQPVGEQVTNDASGSIQFPELRYSQDDFDGIEPDETTGARTKTVTYTAREVAG
;
A
#
# COMPACT_ATOMS: atom_id res chain seq x y z
N PHE A 1 15.44 -3.14 10.49
CA PHE A 1 15.83 -1.99 11.31
C PHE A 1 17.32 -2.02 11.60
N GLN A 2 17.93 -0.85 11.78
CA GLN A 2 19.34 -0.71 12.06
C GLN A 2 19.56 0.20 13.28
N LEU A 3 20.39 -0.28 14.20
CA LEU A 3 20.94 0.53 15.28
C LEU A 3 22.36 0.94 14.90
N ILE A 4 22.63 2.24 14.87
CA ILE A 4 23.83 2.85 14.32
C ILE A 4 24.48 3.70 15.41
N ASP A 5 25.79 3.58 15.61
CA ASP A 5 26.53 4.41 16.56
C ASP A 5 26.79 5.83 16.03
N THR A 6 27.44 6.64 16.85
CA THR A 6 27.77 8.05 16.50
C THR A 6 28.76 8.17 15.36
N ASP A 7 29.50 7.12 15.04
CA ASP A 7 30.48 7.09 13.96
C ASP A 7 29.88 6.62 12.65
N GLY A 8 28.56 6.30 12.65
CA GLY A 8 27.83 5.81 11.49
C GLY A 8 27.94 4.31 11.26
N THR A 9 28.51 3.55 12.21
CA THR A 9 28.63 2.10 12.11
C THR A 9 27.35 1.43 12.56
N VAL A 10 26.86 0.46 11.77
CA VAL A 10 25.72 -0.39 12.14
C VAL A 10 26.16 -1.39 13.21
N VAL A 11 25.71 -1.20 14.44
CA VAL A 11 26.08 -2.06 15.59
C VAL A 11 25.14 -3.26 15.75
N ARG A 12 23.86 -3.13 15.35
CA ARG A 12 22.85 -4.20 15.37
C ARG A 12 21.86 -4.03 14.24
N GLN A 13 21.27 -5.15 13.83
CA GLN A 13 20.15 -5.19 12.90
C GLN A 13 19.06 -6.10 13.48
N ALA A 14 17.81 -5.79 13.16
CA ALA A 14 16.65 -6.60 13.53
C ALA A 14 15.56 -6.48 12.48
N THR A 15 14.67 -7.46 12.45
CA THR A 15 13.39 -7.40 11.73
C THR A 15 12.25 -7.36 12.76
N ASN A 16 11.14 -6.77 12.40
CA ASN A 16 9.94 -6.81 13.24
C ASN A 16 9.34 -8.22 13.27
N ALA A 17 8.77 -8.57 14.41
CA ALA A 17 7.92 -9.75 14.54
C ALA A 17 6.51 -9.46 13.97
N ALA A 18 5.65 -10.48 13.89
CA ALA A 18 4.29 -10.35 13.40
C ALA A 18 3.41 -9.41 14.24
N ASP A 19 3.72 -9.23 15.51
CA ASP A 19 3.06 -8.29 16.42
C ASP A 19 3.60 -6.85 16.32
N GLY A 20 4.55 -6.60 15.41
CA GLY A 20 5.20 -5.31 15.20
C GLY A 20 6.38 -5.03 16.14
N SER A 21 6.67 -5.89 17.09
CA SER A 21 7.80 -5.69 18.00
C SER A 21 9.16 -5.81 17.28
N ILE A 22 10.13 -4.99 17.70
CA ILE A 22 11.49 -4.97 17.17
C ILE A 22 12.45 -5.25 18.34
N THR A 23 13.14 -6.37 18.28
CA THR A 23 14.08 -6.77 19.33
C THR A 23 15.47 -6.92 18.74
N PHE A 24 16.44 -6.21 19.31
CA PHE A 24 17.84 -6.31 18.93
C PHE A 24 18.59 -7.27 19.86
N ASP A 25 19.63 -7.92 19.35
CA ASP A 25 20.55 -8.69 20.16
C ASP A 25 21.22 -7.77 21.20
N PRO A 26 21.51 -8.28 22.40
CA PRO A 26 22.12 -7.50 23.47
C PRO A 26 23.46 -6.86 23.07
N ILE A 27 23.71 -5.67 23.61
CA ILE A 27 25.01 -5.00 23.53
C ILE A 27 25.67 -5.06 24.90
N THR A 28 26.91 -5.53 24.95
CA THR A 28 27.71 -5.57 26.19
C THR A 28 28.49 -4.29 26.37
N TYR A 29 28.37 -3.65 27.53
CA TYR A 29 29.10 -2.47 27.92
C TYR A 29 30.18 -2.85 28.93
N THR A 30 31.41 -2.44 28.70
CA THR A 30 32.57 -2.76 29.55
C THR A 30 33.08 -1.53 30.34
N LYS A 31 32.47 -0.37 30.10
CA LYS A 31 32.80 0.87 30.77
C LYS A 31 31.56 1.65 31.14
N PRO A 32 31.53 2.34 32.29
CA PRO A 32 30.47 3.29 32.61
C PRO A 32 30.44 4.41 31.57
N GLY A 33 29.25 4.94 31.27
CA GLY A 33 29.11 6.04 30.33
C GLY A 33 27.71 6.14 29.74
N THR A 34 27.50 7.19 28.94
CA THR A 34 26.28 7.36 28.16
C THR A 34 26.59 7.03 26.70
N TYR A 35 25.83 6.12 26.14
CA TYR A 35 25.95 5.64 24.77
C TYR A 35 24.75 6.07 24.00
N THR A 36 24.97 6.70 22.86
CA THR A 36 23.90 7.21 21.99
C THR A 36 23.93 6.48 20.65
N TYR A 37 22.77 6.06 20.19
CA TYR A 37 22.59 5.38 18.92
C TYR A 37 21.47 6.05 18.12
N ASN A 38 21.55 5.92 16.81
CA ASN A 38 20.49 6.23 15.88
C ASN A 38 19.79 4.93 15.47
N LEU A 39 18.48 4.86 15.69
CA LEU A 39 17.63 3.75 15.25
C LEU A 39 16.81 4.21 14.06
N LYS A 40 16.88 3.47 12.97
CA LYS A 40 16.11 3.73 11.76
C LYS A 40 15.55 2.45 11.15
N GLU A 41 14.46 2.61 10.43
CA GLU A 41 14.00 1.59 9.50
C GLU A 41 14.83 1.57 8.23
N VAL A 42 15.00 0.40 7.64
CA VAL A 42 15.58 0.24 6.31
C VAL A 42 14.44 0.02 5.33
N ALA A 43 14.24 0.95 4.41
CA ALA A 43 13.20 0.82 3.39
C ALA A 43 13.37 -0.48 2.59
N GLY A 44 12.29 -1.21 2.43
CA GLY A 44 12.19 -2.37 1.56
C GLY A 44 11.82 -1.98 0.13
N THR A 45 11.45 -2.98 -0.65
CA THR A 45 11.07 -2.82 -2.07
C THR A 45 9.62 -3.23 -2.36
N ASN A 46 8.78 -3.36 -1.33
CA ASN A 46 7.39 -3.74 -1.51
C ASN A 46 6.62 -2.64 -2.22
N ALA A 47 6.00 -2.98 -3.35
CA ALA A 47 5.20 -2.04 -4.11
C ALA A 47 4.03 -1.51 -3.25
N GLY A 48 3.72 -0.23 -3.38
CA GLY A 48 2.68 0.44 -2.61
C GLY A 48 3.04 0.77 -1.16
N MET A 49 4.19 0.30 -0.63
CA MET A 49 4.63 0.57 0.72
C MET A 49 5.45 1.87 0.80
N THR A 50 5.04 2.77 1.68
CA THR A 50 5.84 3.93 2.09
C THR A 50 6.41 3.64 3.46
N TYR A 51 7.74 3.61 3.55
CA TYR A 51 8.46 3.31 4.79
C TYR A 51 8.73 4.58 5.58
N ASP A 52 8.70 4.47 6.90
CA ASP A 52 8.98 5.61 7.80
C ASP A 52 10.46 6.03 7.71
N PRO A 53 10.78 7.25 7.24
CA PRO A 53 12.15 7.71 7.12
C PRO A 53 12.73 8.25 8.42
N THR A 54 11.96 8.20 9.52
CA THR A 54 12.35 8.81 10.80
C THR A 54 13.58 8.13 11.40
N VAL A 55 14.48 8.92 11.93
CA VAL A 55 15.63 8.45 12.70
C VAL A 55 15.41 8.82 14.17
N HIS A 56 15.37 7.82 15.02
CA HIS A 56 15.17 7.99 16.47
C HIS A 56 16.48 7.86 17.22
N THR A 57 16.68 8.73 18.18
CA THR A 57 17.84 8.64 19.08
C THR A 57 17.54 7.71 20.25
N VAL A 58 18.37 6.70 20.44
CA VAL A 58 18.31 5.76 21.57
C VAL A 58 19.50 6.04 22.49
N THR A 59 19.23 6.24 23.77
CA THR A 59 20.25 6.50 24.78
C THR A 59 20.30 5.37 25.79
N VAL A 60 21.49 4.86 26.03
CA VAL A 60 21.79 3.83 27.04
C VAL A 60 22.74 4.42 28.05
N VAL A 61 22.42 4.28 29.33
CA VAL A 61 23.33 4.67 30.44
C VAL A 61 23.85 3.39 31.08
N ALA A 62 25.17 3.26 31.11
CA ALA A 62 25.88 2.20 31.79
C ALA A 62 26.54 2.75 33.05
N THR A 63 26.30 2.15 34.20
CA THR A 63 26.80 2.54 35.52
C THR A 63 27.59 1.42 36.14
N ASP A 64 28.69 1.76 36.84
CA ASP A 64 29.39 0.84 37.74
C ASP A 64 28.70 0.88 39.11
N ASP A 65 28.33 -0.26 39.63
CA ASP A 65 27.63 -0.39 40.94
C ASP A 65 28.60 -0.39 42.14
N GLY A 66 29.90 -0.26 41.88
CA GLY A 66 30.95 -0.29 42.91
C GLY A 66 31.32 -1.70 43.39
N THR A 67 30.70 -2.74 42.82
CA THR A 67 31.03 -4.15 43.10
C THR A 67 31.80 -4.82 41.97
N GLY A 68 32.16 -4.04 40.93
CA GLY A 68 32.87 -4.50 39.75
C GLY A 68 31.93 -4.99 38.63
N GLN A 69 30.64 -4.63 38.71
CA GLN A 69 29.66 -4.93 37.66
C GLN A 69 29.16 -3.65 37.00
N ILE A 70 28.96 -3.75 35.68
CA ILE A 70 28.36 -2.70 34.87
C ILE A 70 26.89 -3.05 34.61
N HIS A 71 25.98 -2.15 35.01
CA HIS A 71 24.57 -2.23 34.73
C HIS A 71 24.22 -1.19 33.66
N ALA A 72 23.56 -1.64 32.56
CA ALA A 72 23.15 -0.78 31.48
C ALA A 72 21.62 -0.73 31.38
N SER A 73 21.06 0.46 31.15
CA SER A 73 19.64 0.67 30.96
C SER A 73 19.36 1.63 29.82
N VAL A 74 18.30 1.38 29.06
CA VAL A 74 17.79 2.31 28.05
C VAL A 74 17.02 3.41 28.77
N THR A 75 17.35 4.65 28.51
CA THR A 75 16.70 5.83 29.12
C THR A 75 15.80 6.61 28.16
N SER A 76 15.89 6.34 26.88
CA SER A 76 14.97 6.90 25.87
C SER A 76 13.64 6.13 25.84
N LEU A 77 12.58 6.79 25.37
CA LEU A 77 11.31 6.12 25.08
C LEU A 77 11.51 5.15 23.92
N ALA A 78 10.71 4.05 23.92
CA ALA A 78 10.66 3.15 22.77
C ALA A 78 10.02 3.89 21.58
N PRO A 79 10.70 3.99 20.44
CA PRO A 79 10.14 4.66 19.27
C PRO A 79 9.12 3.77 18.55
N THR A 80 8.24 4.42 17.80
CA THR A 80 7.30 3.76 16.88
C THR A 80 7.64 4.18 15.46
N PHE A 81 7.63 3.24 14.52
CA PHE A 81 7.75 3.48 13.08
C PHE A 81 6.40 3.24 12.43
N ASN A 82 5.97 4.16 11.57
CA ASN A 82 4.67 4.12 10.93
C ASN A 82 4.85 4.02 9.41
N ASN A 83 4.59 2.83 8.88
CA ASN A 83 4.55 2.61 7.45
C ASN A 83 3.12 2.78 6.94
N SER A 84 2.97 3.22 5.70
CA SER A 84 1.67 3.24 5.03
C SER A 84 1.71 2.38 3.78
N TYR A 85 0.58 1.80 3.48
CA TYR A 85 0.39 1.04 2.25
C TYR A 85 -0.73 1.68 1.42
N THR A 86 -0.46 1.89 0.14
CA THR A 86 -1.43 2.38 -0.83
C THR A 86 -1.41 1.46 -2.04
N SER A 87 -2.54 0.87 -2.37
CA SER A 87 -2.72 0.20 -3.66
C SER A 87 -3.20 1.21 -4.69
N GLY A 88 -2.57 1.23 -5.85
CA GLY A 88 -2.99 2.03 -7.01
C GLY A 88 -3.47 1.12 -8.14
N VAL A 89 -4.22 1.67 -9.06
CA VAL A 89 -4.54 0.99 -10.31
C VAL A 89 -3.51 1.40 -11.35
N ASP A 90 -2.69 0.45 -11.76
CA ASP A 90 -1.75 0.66 -12.86
C ASP A 90 -2.40 0.40 -14.21
N ASP A 91 -3.39 -0.51 -14.27
CA ASP A 91 -4.11 -0.86 -15.50
C ASP A 91 -5.61 -0.53 -15.39
N PRO A 92 -6.12 0.44 -16.17
CA PRO A 92 -7.55 0.72 -16.23
C PRO A 92 -8.29 -0.47 -16.87
N VAL A 93 -9.50 -0.74 -16.38
CA VAL A 93 -10.37 -1.75 -16.98
C VAL A 93 -11.11 -1.13 -18.15
N MET A 94 -10.97 -1.72 -19.33
CA MET A 94 -11.69 -1.31 -20.53
C MET A 94 -12.78 -2.34 -20.86
N LEU A 95 -14.03 -1.88 -20.87
CA LEU A 95 -15.16 -2.70 -21.28
C LEU A 95 -15.50 -2.44 -22.74
N THR A 96 -15.78 -3.51 -23.48
CA THR A 96 -16.17 -3.44 -24.89
C THR A 96 -17.43 -4.26 -25.14
N ALA A 97 -18.18 -3.88 -26.17
CA ALA A 97 -19.34 -4.65 -26.66
C ALA A 97 -19.40 -4.58 -28.17
N GLU A 98 -20.31 -5.32 -28.78
CA GLU A 98 -20.55 -5.34 -30.23
C GLU A 98 -22.03 -5.11 -30.55
N LYS A 99 -22.28 -4.23 -31.50
CA LYS A 99 -23.62 -4.02 -32.10
C LYS A 99 -23.71 -4.69 -33.45
N VAL A 100 -24.72 -5.54 -33.58
CA VAL A 100 -25.07 -6.15 -34.88
C VAL A 100 -26.41 -5.56 -35.37
N LEU A 101 -26.45 -5.20 -36.64
CA LEU A 101 -27.66 -4.75 -37.32
C LEU A 101 -27.95 -5.64 -38.52
N GLU A 102 -29.10 -6.29 -38.47
CA GLU A 102 -29.56 -7.13 -39.59
C GLU A 102 -30.38 -6.31 -40.58
N GLY A 103 -30.36 -6.74 -41.86
CA GLY A 103 -31.20 -6.20 -42.93
C GLY A 103 -30.66 -4.94 -43.61
N ARG A 104 -29.70 -4.24 -43.02
CA ARG A 104 -28.99 -3.11 -43.66
C ARG A 104 -27.59 -2.92 -43.08
N ARG A 105 -26.79 -2.11 -43.74
CA ARG A 105 -25.44 -1.76 -43.28
C ARG A 105 -25.53 -0.93 -41.98
N LEU A 106 -24.70 -1.28 -41.03
CA LEU A 106 -24.47 -0.50 -39.81
C LEU A 106 -23.59 0.73 -40.13
N GLU A 107 -23.91 1.89 -39.57
CA GLU A 107 -23.15 3.11 -39.71
C GLU A 107 -22.57 3.50 -38.34
N ALA A 108 -21.41 4.16 -38.34
CA ALA A 108 -20.80 4.65 -37.11
C ALA A 108 -21.70 5.71 -36.45
N GLY A 109 -21.83 5.68 -35.11
CA GLY A 109 -22.65 6.63 -34.37
C GLY A 109 -24.15 6.41 -34.48
N GLN A 110 -24.60 5.30 -35.07
CA GLN A 110 -26.03 5.04 -35.31
C GLN A 110 -26.79 4.65 -34.04
N PHE A 111 -26.14 4.03 -33.09
CA PHE A 111 -26.70 3.59 -31.81
C PHE A 111 -25.86 4.09 -30.66
N SER A 112 -26.50 4.50 -29.59
CA SER A 112 -25.85 5.00 -28.37
C SER A 112 -25.98 3.99 -27.25
N PHE A 113 -24.96 3.92 -26.40
CA PHE A 113 -24.89 2.97 -25.29
C PHE A 113 -24.42 3.69 -24.02
N GLN A 114 -24.97 3.26 -22.88
CA GLN A 114 -24.62 3.74 -21.56
C GLN A 114 -24.28 2.58 -20.65
N LEU A 115 -23.22 2.75 -19.87
CA LEU A 115 -22.88 1.86 -18.78
C LEU A 115 -23.59 2.31 -17.50
N PHE A 116 -24.07 1.37 -16.71
CA PHE A 116 -24.72 1.61 -15.41
C PHE A 116 -24.07 0.76 -14.34
N ASP A 117 -24.00 1.29 -13.13
CA ASP A 117 -23.58 0.57 -11.95
C ASP A 117 -24.71 -0.34 -11.38
N GLU A 118 -24.44 -1.00 -10.27
CA GLU A 118 -25.38 -1.87 -9.56
C GLU A 118 -26.61 -1.13 -8.98
N ASN A 119 -26.51 0.20 -8.80
CA ASN A 119 -27.57 1.08 -8.33
C ASN A 119 -28.32 1.77 -9.46
N ASP A 120 -28.12 1.31 -10.70
CA ASP A 120 -28.72 1.87 -11.91
C ASP A 120 -28.32 3.33 -12.19
N GLN A 121 -27.14 3.74 -11.69
CA GLN A 121 -26.57 5.06 -11.97
C GLN A 121 -25.67 5.00 -13.20
N PRO A 122 -25.73 6.01 -14.09
CA PRO A 122 -24.87 6.05 -15.28
C PRO A 122 -23.42 6.20 -14.88
N VAL A 123 -22.54 5.42 -15.51
CA VAL A 123 -21.09 5.42 -15.32
C VAL A 123 -20.42 5.93 -16.60
N GLY A 124 -19.71 7.04 -16.48
CA GLY A 124 -19.07 7.71 -17.60
C GLY A 124 -20.06 8.33 -18.59
N GLU A 125 -19.55 8.74 -19.73
CA GLU A 125 -20.36 9.31 -20.80
C GLU A 125 -20.95 8.22 -21.71
N GLN A 126 -22.01 8.55 -22.45
CA GLN A 126 -22.55 7.70 -23.49
C GLN A 126 -21.54 7.52 -24.62
N VAL A 127 -21.50 6.34 -25.16
CA VAL A 127 -20.64 5.98 -26.31
C VAL A 127 -21.50 5.49 -27.46
N THR A 128 -20.93 5.49 -28.66
CA THR A 128 -21.62 5.01 -29.86
C THR A 128 -20.84 3.88 -30.51
N ASN A 129 -21.53 3.07 -31.33
CA ASN A 129 -20.86 2.08 -32.16
C ASN A 129 -20.01 2.72 -33.26
N ASP A 130 -18.93 2.08 -33.63
CA ASP A 130 -18.24 2.36 -34.89
C ASP A 130 -18.91 1.66 -36.08
N ALA A 131 -18.35 1.83 -37.29
CA ALA A 131 -18.90 1.24 -38.51
C ALA A 131 -18.77 -0.31 -38.56
N SER A 132 -17.92 -0.89 -37.72
CA SER A 132 -17.77 -2.35 -37.58
C SER A 132 -18.71 -2.93 -36.52
N GLY A 133 -19.36 -2.08 -35.72
CA GLY A 133 -20.22 -2.46 -34.61
C GLY A 133 -19.50 -2.43 -33.25
N SER A 134 -18.22 -2.11 -33.21
CA SER A 134 -17.47 -2.06 -31.97
C SER A 134 -17.94 -0.89 -31.11
N ILE A 135 -18.12 -1.17 -29.81
CA ILE A 135 -18.47 -0.21 -28.77
C ILE A 135 -17.38 -0.27 -27.71
N GLN A 136 -16.75 0.86 -27.42
CA GLN A 136 -15.74 0.98 -26.39
C GLN A 136 -16.23 1.93 -25.31
N PHE A 137 -16.42 1.41 -24.09
CA PHE A 137 -16.82 2.21 -22.95
C PHE A 137 -15.64 2.98 -22.36
N PRO A 138 -15.90 4.06 -21.59
CA PRO A 138 -14.86 4.77 -20.86
C PRO A 138 -14.05 3.86 -19.94
N GLU A 139 -12.80 4.22 -19.72
CA GLU A 139 -11.93 3.53 -18.77
C GLU A 139 -12.51 3.55 -17.35
N LEU A 140 -12.53 2.40 -16.71
CA LEU A 140 -12.87 2.26 -15.30
C LEU A 140 -11.57 2.19 -14.50
N ARG A 141 -11.46 3.05 -13.50
CA ARG A 141 -10.30 3.12 -12.60
C ARG A 141 -10.77 2.93 -11.17
N TYR A 142 -9.99 2.18 -10.41
CA TYR A 142 -10.24 1.90 -9.01
C TYR A 142 -9.06 2.39 -8.17
N SER A 143 -9.33 2.86 -6.98
CA SER A 143 -8.35 3.34 -6.02
C SER A 143 -8.37 2.52 -4.74
N GLN A 144 -7.48 2.82 -3.81
CA GLN A 144 -7.49 2.22 -2.47
C GLN A 144 -8.85 2.41 -1.77
N ASP A 145 -9.47 3.58 -1.94
CA ASP A 145 -10.74 3.95 -1.28
C ASP A 145 -11.90 3.03 -1.72
N ASP A 146 -11.82 2.47 -2.93
CA ASP A 146 -12.83 1.51 -3.43
C ASP A 146 -12.82 0.18 -2.67
N PHE A 147 -11.76 -0.10 -1.92
CA PHE A 147 -11.58 -1.30 -1.12
C PHE A 147 -11.74 -1.05 0.38
N ASP A 148 -12.13 0.17 0.79
CA ASP A 148 -12.35 0.50 2.19
C ASP A 148 -13.45 -0.37 2.80
N GLY A 149 -13.21 -0.87 4.00
CA GLY A 149 -14.12 -1.76 4.71
C GLY A 149 -14.12 -3.22 4.22
N ILE A 150 -13.26 -3.56 3.24
CA ILE A 150 -13.07 -4.96 2.81
C ILE A 150 -11.92 -5.56 3.60
N GLU A 151 -12.22 -6.62 4.36
CA GLU A 151 -11.19 -7.34 5.10
C GLU A 151 -10.22 -8.05 4.13
N PRO A 152 -8.92 -8.01 4.40
CA PRO A 152 -7.95 -8.73 3.60
C PRO A 152 -8.07 -10.25 3.82
N ASP A 153 -7.78 -11.03 2.79
CA ASP A 153 -7.61 -12.47 2.91
C ASP A 153 -6.47 -12.78 3.90
N GLU A 154 -6.73 -13.62 4.89
CA GLU A 154 -5.80 -13.92 5.99
C GLU A 154 -4.48 -14.55 5.52
N THR A 155 -4.47 -15.20 4.36
CA THR A 155 -3.30 -15.91 3.84
C THR A 155 -2.46 -15.04 2.91
N THR A 156 -3.12 -14.27 2.04
CA THR A 156 -2.47 -13.51 0.98
C THR A 156 -2.38 -12.01 1.27
N GLY A 157 -3.18 -11.51 2.21
CA GLY A 157 -3.36 -10.08 2.47
C GLY A 157 -4.11 -9.35 1.35
N ALA A 158 -4.60 -10.06 0.33
CA ALA A 158 -5.31 -9.47 -0.80
C ALA A 158 -6.73 -9.06 -0.42
N ARG A 159 -7.17 -7.92 -0.95
CA ARG A 159 -8.57 -7.48 -0.88
C ARG A 159 -9.20 -7.64 -2.24
N THR A 160 -10.39 -8.23 -2.30
CA THR A 160 -11.11 -8.47 -3.54
C THR A 160 -12.51 -7.88 -3.46
N LYS A 161 -12.88 -7.11 -4.48
CA LYS A 161 -14.22 -6.56 -4.66
C LYS A 161 -14.74 -6.94 -6.05
N THR A 162 -15.94 -7.47 -6.11
CA THR A 162 -16.64 -7.69 -7.37
C THR A 162 -17.54 -6.49 -7.63
N VAL A 163 -17.35 -5.86 -8.80
CA VAL A 163 -18.20 -4.74 -9.25
C VAL A 163 -18.92 -5.18 -10.52
N THR A 164 -20.23 -4.97 -10.56
CA THR A 164 -21.07 -5.37 -11.69
C THR A 164 -21.54 -4.14 -12.44
N TYR A 165 -21.37 -4.16 -13.75
CA TYR A 165 -21.86 -3.12 -14.64
C TYR A 165 -22.87 -3.70 -15.63
N THR A 166 -23.85 -2.88 -16.01
CA THR A 166 -24.83 -3.21 -17.04
C THR A 166 -24.69 -2.24 -18.21
N ALA A 167 -24.41 -2.76 -19.40
CA ALA A 167 -24.41 -1.96 -20.62
C ALA A 167 -25.81 -2.00 -21.25
N ARG A 168 -26.36 -0.84 -21.62
CA ARG A 168 -27.67 -0.71 -22.28
C ARG A 168 -27.58 0.16 -23.51
N GLU A 169 -28.31 -0.23 -24.55
CA GLU A 169 -28.61 0.65 -25.67
C GLU A 169 -29.58 1.76 -25.20
N VAL A 170 -29.28 2.99 -25.54
CA VAL A 170 -30.11 4.14 -25.22
C VAL A 170 -30.98 4.47 -26.42
N ALA A 171 -32.27 4.57 -26.21
CA ALA A 171 -33.22 4.96 -27.29
C ALA A 171 -32.86 6.36 -27.80
N GLY A 172 -32.73 6.50 -29.12
CA GLY A 172 -32.50 7.77 -29.80
C GLY A 172 -33.78 8.55 -29.97
#